data_e893ceb459b2a83e65cb3fbdb4460872
#
_entry.id   e893ceb459b2a83e65cb3fbdb4460872
#
_cell.length_a   1.000
_cell.length_b   1.000
_cell.length_c   1.000
_cell.angle_alpha   90.00
_cell.angle_beta   90.00
_cell.angle_gamma   90.00
#
_symmetry.space_group_name_H-M   'P 1'
#
loop_
_entity.id
_entity.type
_entity.pdbx_description
1 polymer ?
#
loop_
_entity_poly.entity_id
_entity_poly.type
_entity_poly.pdbx_seq_one_letter_code
_entity_poly.pdbx_strand_id
1 'polypeptide(L)'
;IHYFRIVPEYWQDRLEKLKAMGCNTVETYIPWNMHEPKKGEFHFEGMLDIERFVKTAQELGLYVILRPSPYICAEWEFGGLPAWLLAEDGMKLRVSYPPFLKHVQDYYDVLLKKIVPYQINYGGPVILMQVENEYGYYANDREYLLAMRDKMQKGGVVVPLVTSDGPFEENLNGGHLEGALPTGNFGSKTEERFEVLKKYTDGGPLMCTEFWVGWFDH
;
A
#
# COMPACT_ATOMS: atom_id res chain seq x y z
N ILE A 1 4.64 10.74 -0.72
CA ILE A 1 4.04 11.58 -1.81
C ILE A 1 3.11 10.70 -2.62
N HIS A 2 1.82 11.08 -2.70
CA HIS A 2 0.83 10.29 -3.45
C HIS A 2 0.59 10.93 -4.82
N TYR A 3 0.93 10.21 -5.89
CA TYR A 3 0.84 10.69 -7.28
C TYR A 3 -0.57 11.19 -7.64
N PHE A 4 -1.61 10.50 -7.18
CA PHE A 4 -3.02 10.84 -7.48
C PHE A 4 -3.54 12.12 -6.79
N ARG A 5 -2.76 12.72 -5.87
CA ARG A 5 -3.05 14.00 -5.21
C ARG A 5 -2.31 15.18 -5.80
N ILE A 6 -1.46 14.95 -6.78
CA ILE A 6 -0.58 15.95 -7.39
C ILE A 6 -0.72 15.86 -8.90
N VAL A 7 -0.93 16.98 -9.57
CA VAL A 7 -0.97 16.99 -11.03
C VAL A 7 0.38 16.55 -11.61
N PRO A 8 0.40 15.77 -12.71
CA PRO A 8 1.62 15.14 -13.23
C PRO A 8 2.76 16.10 -13.55
N GLU A 9 2.44 17.36 -13.87
CA GLU A 9 3.42 18.42 -14.16
C GLU A 9 4.30 18.76 -12.95
N TYR A 10 3.83 18.48 -11.73
CA TYR A 10 4.56 18.73 -10.49
C TYR A 10 5.21 17.49 -9.87
N TRP A 11 5.04 16.29 -10.43
CA TRP A 11 5.63 15.08 -9.86
C TRP A 11 7.15 15.20 -9.73
N GLN A 12 7.82 15.62 -10.79
CA GLN A 12 9.27 15.80 -10.79
C GLN A 12 9.69 16.80 -9.70
N ASP A 13 9.10 18.00 -9.67
CA ASP A 13 9.41 19.02 -8.66
C ASP A 13 9.24 18.50 -7.22
N ARG A 14 8.18 17.75 -6.96
CA ARG A 14 7.92 17.21 -5.60
C ARG A 14 8.90 16.09 -5.22
N LEU A 15 9.27 15.25 -6.16
CA LEU A 15 10.26 14.19 -5.96
C LEU A 15 11.68 14.76 -5.80
N GLU A 16 12.05 15.80 -6.57
CA GLU A 16 13.32 16.53 -6.40
C GLU A 16 13.40 17.17 -4.99
N LYS A 17 12.33 17.78 -4.51
CA LYS A 17 12.27 18.34 -3.16
C LYS A 17 12.39 17.27 -2.08
N LEU A 18 11.74 16.12 -2.25
CA LEU A 18 11.90 14.98 -1.34
C LEU A 18 13.37 14.53 -1.28
N LYS A 19 14.02 14.41 -2.42
CA LYS A 19 15.44 14.07 -2.51
C LYS A 19 16.34 15.15 -1.89
N ALA A 20 16.03 16.43 -2.11
CA ALA A 20 16.76 17.56 -1.52
C ALA A 20 16.66 17.60 0.02
N MET A 21 15.57 17.06 0.60
CA MET A 21 15.43 16.85 2.04
C MET A 21 16.31 15.71 2.58
N GLY A 22 17.04 14.99 1.73
CA GLY A 22 17.86 13.84 2.11
C GLY A 22 17.16 12.49 2.04
N CYS A 23 15.92 12.42 1.57
CA CYS A 23 15.22 11.15 1.37
C CYS A 23 15.77 10.40 0.16
N ASN A 24 15.89 9.09 0.26
CA ASN A 24 16.30 8.21 -0.83
C ASN A 24 15.16 7.37 -1.41
N THR A 25 13.98 7.45 -0.82
CA THR A 25 12.82 6.62 -1.15
C THR A 25 11.54 7.45 -1.12
N VAL A 26 10.67 7.21 -2.07
CA VAL A 26 9.29 7.71 -2.06
C VAL A 26 8.32 6.56 -1.81
N GLU A 27 7.32 6.82 -0.99
CA GLU A 27 6.20 5.90 -0.74
C GLU A 27 4.93 6.46 -1.34
N THR A 28 4.12 5.61 -1.96
CA THR A 28 2.80 6.00 -2.48
C THR A 28 1.78 4.87 -2.37
N TYR A 29 0.55 5.25 -2.03
CA TYR A 29 -0.63 4.39 -2.18
C TYR A 29 -1.07 4.31 -3.64
N ILE A 30 -1.88 3.29 -3.95
CA ILE A 30 -2.55 3.13 -5.25
C ILE A 30 -4.05 2.98 -4.97
N PRO A 31 -4.90 4.01 -5.23
CA PRO A 31 -6.31 4.01 -4.89
C PRO A 31 -7.14 3.23 -5.91
N TRP A 32 -7.71 2.09 -5.52
CA TRP A 32 -8.50 1.26 -6.40
C TRP A 32 -9.69 2.00 -7.02
N ASN A 33 -10.41 2.79 -6.22
CA ASN A 33 -11.60 3.54 -6.70
C ASN A 33 -11.30 4.54 -7.83
N MET A 34 -10.07 5.05 -7.92
CA MET A 34 -9.69 5.92 -9.04
C MET A 34 -9.28 5.12 -10.27
N HIS A 35 -8.62 3.99 -10.07
CA HIS A 35 -8.17 3.14 -11.17
C HIS A 35 -9.31 2.30 -11.77
N GLU A 36 -10.36 2.02 -11.01
CA GLU A 36 -11.55 1.29 -11.45
C GLU A 36 -12.83 1.98 -10.93
N PRO A 37 -13.14 3.21 -11.40
CA PRO A 37 -14.30 3.97 -10.92
C PRO A 37 -15.64 3.31 -11.25
N LYS A 38 -15.67 2.48 -12.29
CA LYS A 38 -16.77 1.58 -12.63
C LYS A 38 -16.22 0.19 -12.85
N LYS A 39 -16.99 -0.81 -12.47
CA LYS A 39 -16.59 -2.21 -12.55
C LYS A 39 -16.13 -2.59 -13.97
N GLY A 40 -14.86 -3.00 -14.08
CA GLY A 40 -14.23 -3.39 -15.33
C GLY A 40 -13.69 -2.24 -16.20
N GLU A 41 -13.88 -0.97 -15.80
CA GLU A 41 -13.34 0.19 -16.51
C GLU A 41 -12.07 0.68 -15.80
N PHE A 42 -10.89 0.35 -16.37
CA PHE A 42 -9.60 0.67 -15.74
C PHE A 42 -8.93 1.90 -16.36
N HIS A 43 -8.39 2.78 -15.52
CA HIS A 43 -7.71 4.01 -15.89
C HIS A 43 -6.29 4.06 -15.33
N PHE A 44 -5.30 4.24 -16.20
CA PHE A 44 -3.88 4.36 -15.86
C PHE A 44 -3.20 5.48 -16.66
N GLU A 45 -3.91 6.57 -16.91
CA GLU A 45 -3.44 7.69 -17.71
C GLU A 45 -3.53 9.01 -16.94
N GLY A 46 -2.79 10.03 -17.37
CA GLY A 46 -2.81 11.35 -16.75
C GLY A 46 -2.38 11.31 -15.29
N MET A 47 -3.25 11.75 -14.39
CA MET A 47 -3.00 11.71 -12.93
C MET A 47 -2.90 10.29 -12.37
N LEU A 48 -3.35 9.28 -13.10
CA LEU A 48 -3.35 7.88 -12.69
C LEU A 48 -2.23 7.07 -13.32
N ASP A 49 -1.30 7.71 -14.05
CA ASP A 49 -0.15 7.05 -14.66
C ASP A 49 0.93 6.72 -13.62
N ILE A 50 0.67 5.64 -12.86
CA ILE A 50 1.60 5.13 -11.83
C ILE A 50 2.94 4.71 -12.45
N GLU A 51 2.96 4.20 -13.68
CA GLU A 51 4.18 3.78 -14.35
C GLU A 51 5.09 4.98 -14.62
N ARG A 52 4.52 6.10 -15.11
CA ARG A 52 5.27 7.35 -15.29
C ARG A 52 5.77 7.91 -13.96
N PHE A 53 4.96 7.90 -12.91
CA PHE A 53 5.40 8.35 -11.58
C PHE A 53 6.59 7.54 -11.06
N VAL A 54 6.53 6.20 -11.15
CA VAL A 54 7.60 5.30 -10.73
C VAL A 54 8.88 5.53 -11.57
N LYS A 55 8.75 5.71 -12.89
CA LYS A 55 9.87 6.04 -13.78
C LYS A 55 10.51 7.38 -13.41
N THR A 56 9.71 8.40 -13.14
CA THR A 56 10.22 9.72 -12.71
C THR A 56 11.02 9.60 -11.39
N ALA A 57 10.54 8.81 -10.43
CA ALA A 57 11.28 8.53 -9.21
C ALA A 57 12.62 7.83 -9.49
N GLN A 58 12.62 6.84 -10.40
CA GLN A 58 13.83 6.12 -10.80
C GLN A 58 14.86 7.04 -11.48
N GLU A 59 14.44 7.89 -12.40
CA GLU A 59 15.28 8.86 -13.10
C GLU A 59 15.95 9.84 -12.13
N LEU A 60 15.28 10.17 -11.04
CA LEU A 60 15.81 10.99 -9.96
C LEU A 60 16.67 10.19 -8.96
N GLY A 61 16.80 8.88 -9.13
CA GLY A 61 17.57 8.01 -8.25
C GLY A 61 16.90 7.74 -6.90
N LEU A 62 15.58 7.81 -6.84
CA LEU A 62 14.78 7.43 -5.68
C LEU A 62 14.31 5.99 -5.78
N TYR A 63 14.35 5.25 -4.68
CA TYR A 63 13.62 4.01 -4.53
C TYR A 63 12.13 4.29 -4.34
N VAL A 64 11.31 3.25 -4.52
CA VAL A 64 9.85 3.35 -4.39
C VAL A 64 9.33 2.24 -3.49
N ILE A 65 8.43 2.60 -2.58
CA ILE A 65 7.59 1.67 -1.84
C ILE A 65 6.16 1.82 -2.36
N LEU A 66 5.57 0.74 -2.84
CA LEU A 66 4.20 0.73 -3.31
C LEU A 66 3.25 0.14 -2.26
N ARG A 67 2.13 0.79 -2.08
CA ARG A 67 1.07 0.36 -1.17
C ARG A 67 -0.22 0.11 -1.98
N PRO A 68 -0.28 -1.03 -2.72
CA PRO A 68 -1.35 -1.33 -3.67
C PRO A 68 -2.52 -2.07 -3.04
N SER A 69 -2.67 -2.00 -1.74
CA SER A 69 -3.70 -2.74 -1.01
C SER A 69 -5.10 -2.36 -1.49
N PRO A 70 -6.11 -3.25 -1.42
CA PRO A 70 -7.46 -2.87 -1.85
C PRO A 70 -8.02 -1.70 -1.04
N TYR A 71 -7.71 -1.63 0.26
CA TYR A 71 -8.02 -0.53 1.16
C TYR A 71 -6.74 0.23 1.50
N ILE A 72 -6.76 1.56 1.38
CA ILE A 72 -5.59 2.41 1.62
C ILE A 72 -5.77 3.38 2.80
N CYS A 73 -6.98 3.53 3.35
CA CYS A 73 -7.31 4.58 4.31
C CYS A 73 -6.99 5.98 3.73
N ALA A 74 -5.86 6.54 4.09
CA ALA A 74 -5.19 7.70 3.47
C ALA A 74 -6.05 8.98 3.43
N GLU A 75 -7.04 9.12 4.35
CA GLU A 75 -8.04 10.19 4.27
C GLU A 75 -8.59 10.32 2.84
N TRP A 76 -8.94 9.18 2.27
CA TRP A 76 -9.48 9.06 0.92
C TRP A 76 -10.89 8.48 0.95
N GLU A 77 -11.72 8.90 0.00
CA GLU A 77 -13.11 8.47 -0.07
C GLU A 77 -13.20 6.93 -0.04
N PHE A 78 -14.01 6.43 0.89
CA PHE A 78 -14.23 5.01 1.14
C PHE A 78 -12.93 4.19 1.34
N GLY A 79 -11.87 4.87 1.83
CA GLY A 79 -10.55 4.26 1.98
C GLY A 79 -9.96 3.71 0.69
N GLY A 80 -10.34 4.25 -0.45
CA GLY A 80 -9.88 3.84 -1.78
C GLY A 80 -10.63 2.65 -2.37
N LEU A 81 -11.63 2.09 -1.68
CA LEU A 81 -12.48 1.05 -2.26
C LEU A 81 -13.48 1.65 -3.27
N PRO A 82 -13.75 0.98 -4.39
CA PRO A 82 -14.76 1.46 -5.32
C PRO A 82 -16.18 1.39 -4.76
N ALA A 83 -16.95 2.46 -4.91
CA ALA A 83 -18.32 2.54 -4.41
C ALA A 83 -19.27 1.52 -5.07
N TRP A 84 -18.98 1.08 -6.31
CA TRP A 84 -19.77 0.08 -7.00
C TRP A 84 -19.79 -1.29 -6.30
N LEU A 85 -18.84 -1.58 -5.41
CA LEU A 85 -18.89 -2.77 -4.55
C LEU A 85 -20.16 -2.81 -3.70
N LEU A 86 -20.66 -1.65 -3.27
CA LEU A 86 -21.87 -1.55 -2.44
C LEU A 86 -23.17 -1.77 -3.24
N ALA A 87 -23.11 -1.81 -4.56
CA ALA A 87 -24.25 -2.12 -5.40
C ALA A 87 -24.57 -3.62 -5.46
N GLU A 88 -23.67 -4.48 -4.96
CA GLU A 88 -23.90 -5.91 -4.86
C GLU A 88 -24.50 -6.26 -3.49
N ASP A 89 -25.71 -6.79 -3.48
CA ASP A 89 -26.42 -7.16 -2.25
C ASP A 89 -25.61 -8.15 -1.40
N GLY A 90 -25.49 -7.83 -0.12
CA GLY A 90 -24.77 -8.68 0.84
C GLY A 90 -23.26 -8.67 0.71
N MET A 91 -22.68 -7.72 -0.05
CA MET A 91 -21.23 -7.56 -0.13
C MET A 91 -20.60 -7.39 1.25
N LYS A 92 -19.56 -8.17 1.51
CA LYS A 92 -18.72 -8.07 2.71
C LYS A 92 -17.31 -7.66 2.29
N LEU A 93 -16.86 -6.53 2.82
CA LEU A 93 -15.59 -5.92 2.42
C LEU A 93 -14.45 -6.38 3.35
N ARG A 94 -13.24 -6.45 2.81
CA ARG A 94 -12.00 -6.70 3.56
C ARG A 94 -12.07 -7.97 4.43
N VAL A 95 -12.67 -9.03 3.91
CA VAL A 95 -12.76 -10.35 4.55
C VAL A 95 -12.68 -11.45 3.50
N SER A 96 -12.51 -12.70 3.92
CA SER A 96 -12.44 -13.90 3.06
C SER A 96 -13.79 -14.27 2.43
N TYR A 97 -14.52 -13.25 1.97
CA TYR A 97 -15.79 -13.40 1.27
C TYR A 97 -15.56 -13.57 -0.24
N PRO A 98 -15.94 -14.71 -0.84
CA PRO A 98 -15.56 -15.03 -2.21
C PRO A 98 -15.89 -13.97 -3.27
N PRO A 99 -17.07 -13.30 -3.27
CA PRO A 99 -17.34 -12.23 -4.21
C PRO A 99 -16.37 -11.04 -4.08
N PHE A 100 -16.06 -10.61 -2.85
CA PHE A 100 -15.10 -9.54 -2.63
C PHE A 100 -13.68 -9.94 -3.10
N LEU A 101 -13.23 -11.14 -2.71
CA LEU A 101 -11.94 -11.69 -3.15
C LEU A 101 -11.84 -11.75 -4.69
N LYS A 102 -12.94 -12.10 -5.37
CA LYS A 102 -12.97 -12.13 -6.83
C LYS A 102 -12.72 -10.74 -7.43
N HIS A 103 -13.37 -9.70 -6.91
CA HIS A 103 -13.17 -8.33 -7.38
C HIS A 103 -11.76 -7.83 -7.14
N VAL A 104 -11.20 -8.11 -5.96
CA VAL A 104 -9.79 -7.77 -5.68
C VAL A 104 -8.84 -8.52 -6.61
N GLN A 105 -9.12 -9.79 -6.91
CA GLN A 105 -8.31 -10.56 -7.86
C GLN A 105 -8.34 -9.96 -9.26
N ASP A 106 -9.51 -9.56 -9.74
CA ASP A 106 -9.67 -8.94 -11.05
C ASP A 106 -8.91 -7.61 -11.15
N TYR A 107 -9.00 -6.78 -10.12
CA TYR A 107 -8.22 -5.55 -10.00
C TYR A 107 -6.72 -5.83 -9.99
N TYR A 108 -6.25 -6.76 -9.18
CA TYR A 108 -4.83 -7.11 -9.12
C TYR A 108 -4.31 -7.73 -10.41
N ASP A 109 -5.14 -8.46 -11.18
CA ASP A 109 -4.74 -8.99 -12.49
C ASP A 109 -4.41 -7.89 -13.50
N VAL A 110 -4.97 -6.70 -13.34
CA VAL A 110 -4.65 -5.52 -14.15
C VAL A 110 -3.50 -4.73 -13.53
N LEU A 111 -3.60 -4.37 -12.24
CA LEU A 111 -2.64 -3.53 -11.56
C LEU A 111 -1.22 -4.16 -11.53
N LEU A 112 -1.11 -5.44 -11.17
CA LEU A 112 0.19 -6.08 -11.01
C LEU A 112 0.98 -6.11 -12.33
N LYS A 113 0.31 -6.23 -13.47
CA LYS A 113 0.98 -6.13 -14.79
C LYS A 113 1.64 -4.77 -15.02
N LYS A 114 1.14 -3.72 -14.36
CA LYS A 114 1.65 -2.37 -14.45
C LYS A 114 2.83 -2.12 -13.52
N ILE A 115 2.83 -2.71 -12.31
CA ILE A 115 3.82 -2.37 -11.28
C ILE A 115 4.92 -3.42 -11.10
N VAL A 116 4.64 -4.69 -11.37
CA VAL A 116 5.63 -5.79 -11.23
C VAL A 116 6.90 -5.58 -12.05
N PRO A 117 6.85 -5.08 -13.31
CA PRO A 117 8.07 -4.84 -14.10
C PRO A 117 9.04 -3.82 -13.49
N TYR A 118 8.58 -3.00 -12.54
CA TYR A 118 9.39 -1.96 -11.90
C TYR A 118 10.05 -2.40 -10.59
N GLN A 119 9.97 -3.67 -10.22
CA GLN A 119 10.66 -4.20 -9.05
C GLN A 119 12.17 -4.14 -9.22
N ILE A 120 12.89 -3.95 -8.11
CA ILE A 120 14.37 -3.85 -8.11
C ILE A 120 15.03 -5.10 -8.70
N ASN A 121 14.43 -6.25 -8.53
CA ASN A 121 14.85 -7.52 -9.12
C ASN A 121 14.87 -7.52 -10.66
N TYR A 122 14.13 -6.61 -11.27
CA TYR A 122 14.05 -6.42 -12.72
C TYR A 122 14.67 -5.09 -13.19
N GLY A 123 15.46 -4.43 -12.32
CA GLY A 123 16.13 -3.16 -12.63
C GLY A 123 15.30 -1.91 -12.42
N GLY A 124 14.10 -2.03 -11.83
CA GLY A 124 13.26 -0.90 -11.45
C GLY A 124 13.59 -0.36 -10.06
N PRO A 125 12.89 0.67 -9.58
CA PRO A 125 13.14 1.32 -8.31
C PRO A 125 12.32 0.74 -7.14
N VAL A 126 11.33 -0.16 -7.40
CA VAL A 126 10.43 -0.66 -6.37
C VAL A 126 11.13 -1.68 -5.48
N ILE A 127 11.24 -1.39 -4.19
CA ILE A 127 11.99 -2.19 -3.21
C ILE A 127 11.09 -2.96 -2.24
N LEU A 128 9.88 -2.47 -1.96
CA LEU A 128 8.90 -3.07 -1.05
C LEU A 128 7.49 -2.91 -1.60
N MET A 129 6.60 -3.85 -1.25
CA MET A 129 5.15 -3.71 -1.47
C MET A 129 4.38 -4.05 -0.21
N GLN A 130 3.35 -3.26 0.10
CA GLN A 130 2.50 -3.48 1.27
C GLN A 130 1.31 -4.37 0.93
N VAL A 131 0.93 -5.21 1.89
CA VAL A 131 -0.29 -6.01 1.86
C VAL A 131 -1.28 -5.38 2.82
N GLU A 132 -2.45 -5.01 2.31
CA GLU A 132 -3.53 -4.36 3.08
C GLU A 132 -3.09 -3.05 3.77
N ASN A 133 -3.92 -2.46 4.59
CA ASN A 133 -3.59 -1.29 5.39
C ASN A 133 -4.34 -1.29 6.72
N GLU A 134 -3.58 -1.23 7.82
CA GLU A 134 -4.10 -1.16 9.19
C GLU A 134 -5.18 -2.23 9.45
N TYR A 135 -4.94 -3.42 8.90
CA TYR A 135 -5.94 -4.48 8.94
C TYR A 135 -6.31 -4.91 10.36
N GLY A 136 -5.35 -4.84 11.28
CA GLY A 136 -5.54 -5.18 12.67
C GLY A 136 -6.50 -4.25 13.43
N TYR A 137 -6.78 -3.05 12.91
CA TYR A 137 -7.85 -2.18 13.43
C TYR A 137 -9.24 -2.58 12.92
N TYR A 138 -9.29 -3.30 11.80
CA TYR A 138 -10.53 -3.65 11.12
C TYR A 138 -11.02 -5.05 11.49
N ALA A 139 -10.13 -6.05 11.42
CA ALA A 139 -10.47 -7.45 11.61
C ALA A 139 -9.22 -8.30 11.92
N ASN A 140 -9.42 -9.63 11.96
CA ASN A 140 -8.36 -10.63 12.14
C ASN A 140 -8.57 -11.85 11.22
N ASP A 141 -9.14 -11.64 10.03
CA ASP A 141 -9.38 -12.70 9.04
C ASP A 141 -8.07 -13.06 8.33
N ARG A 142 -7.40 -14.10 8.86
CA ARG A 142 -6.13 -14.59 8.31
C ARG A 142 -6.27 -15.13 6.89
N GLU A 143 -7.38 -15.77 6.55
CA GLU A 143 -7.60 -16.31 5.20
C GLU A 143 -7.64 -15.18 4.17
N TYR A 144 -8.23 -14.05 4.54
CA TYR A 144 -8.23 -12.85 3.71
C TYR A 144 -6.81 -12.32 3.47
N LEU A 145 -6.02 -12.10 4.52
CA LEU A 145 -4.65 -11.60 4.39
C LEU A 145 -3.76 -12.55 3.57
N LEU A 146 -3.90 -13.86 3.80
CA LEU A 146 -3.20 -14.87 3.01
C LEU A 146 -3.60 -14.81 1.54
N ALA A 147 -4.89 -14.66 1.24
CA ALA A 147 -5.37 -14.54 -0.14
C ALA A 147 -4.78 -13.31 -0.84
N MET A 148 -4.64 -12.17 -0.14
CA MET A 148 -4.01 -10.96 -0.67
C MET A 148 -2.53 -11.20 -0.98
N ARG A 149 -1.76 -11.71 -0.02
CA ARG A 149 -0.34 -12.06 -0.20
C ARG A 149 -0.14 -13.00 -1.37
N ASP A 150 -0.87 -14.11 -1.37
CA ASP A 150 -0.74 -15.15 -2.39
C ASP A 150 -1.08 -14.63 -3.79
N LYS A 151 -2.07 -13.75 -3.89
CA LYS A 151 -2.42 -13.12 -5.17
C LYS A 151 -1.30 -12.20 -5.66
N MET A 152 -0.70 -11.41 -4.79
CA MET A 152 0.45 -10.56 -5.14
C MET A 152 1.63 -11.42 -5.60
N GLN A 153 2.00 -12.46 -4.86
CA GLN A 153 3.11 -13.35 -5.21
C GLN A 153 2.85 -14.10 -6.52
N LYS A 154 1.66 -14.66 -6.72
CA LYS A 154 1.26 -15.31 -7.98
C LYS A 154 1.21 -14.34 -9.16
N GLY A 155 0.95 -13.07 -8.89
CA GLY A 155 0.99 -11.98 -9.86
C GLY A 155 2.40 -11.49 -10.20
N GLY A 156 3.44 -12.08 -9.60
CA GLY A 156 4.84 -11.80 -9.91
C GLY A 156 5.56 -10.86 -8.94
N VAL A 157 4.97 -10.56 -7.79
CA VAL A 157 5.65 -9.77 -6.74
C VAL A 157 6.72 -10.64 -6.08
N VAL A 158 7.97 -10.19 -6.15
CA VAL A 158 9.15 -10.87 -5.60
C VAL A 158 9.95 -10.00 -4.62
N VAL A 159 9.66 -8.68 -4.57
CA VAL A 159 10.21 -7.83 -3.50
C VAL A 159 9.60 -8.20 -2.16
N PRO A 160 10.29 -7.91 -1.03
CA PRO A 160 9.73 -8.16 0.29
C PRO A 160 8.35 -7.50 0.46
N LEU A 161 7.45 -8.25 1.08
CA LEU A 161 6.13 -7.74 1.47
C LEU A 161 6.19 -7.19 2.88
N VAL A 162 5.40 -6.15 3.14
CA VAL A 162 5.23 -5.56 4.47
C VAL A 162 3.74 -5.47 4.82
N THR A 163 3.42 -5.52 6.10
CA THR A 163 2.12 -5.06 6.63
C THR A 163 2.33 -3.76 7.38
N SER A 164 1.29 -2.97 7.54
CA SER A 164 1.33 -1.67 8.19
C SER A 164 0.16 -1.58 9.17
N ASP A 165 0.44 -1.56 10.46
CA ASP A 165 -0.58 -1.59 11.52
C ASP A 165 -0.26 -0.59 12.63
N GLY A 166 -1.24 -0.36 13.51
CA GLY A 166 -1.01 0.40 14.74
C GLY A 166 0.00 -0.28 15.65
N PRO A 167 0.71 0.50 16.49
CA PRO A 167 1.82 0.01 17.31
C PRO A 167 1.35 -0.66 18.62
N PHE A 168 0.21 -1.35 18.59
CA PHE A 168 -0.36 -2.05 19.73
C PHE A 168 -0.45 -3.53 19.44
N GLU A 169 -0.27 -4.36 20.48
CA GLU A 169 -0.25 -5.82 20.31
C GLU A 169 -1.52 -6.37 19.65
N GLU A 170 -2.68 -5.85 19.99
CA GLU A 170 -3.96 -6.27 19.40
C GLU A 170 -4.03 -6.00 17.90
N ASN A 171 -3.52 -4.82 17.45
CA ASN A 171 -3.50 -4.46 16.03
C ASN A 171 -2.46 -5.29 15.27
N LEU A 172 -1.26 -5.45 15.83
CA LEU A 172 -0.21 -6.28 15.24
C LEU A 172 -0.64 -7.75 15.16
N ASN A 173 -1.36 -8.26 16.17
CA ASN A 173 -1.91 -9.62 16.13
C ASN A 173 -2.96 -9.80 15.02
N GLY A 174 -3.84 -8.81 14.82
CA GLY A 174 -4.87 -8.83 13.78
C GLY A 174 -4.30 -8.66 12.37
N GLY A 175 -3.29 -7.79 12.21
CA GLY A 175 -2.64 -7.50 10.93
C GLY A 175 -1.46 -8.40 10.58
N HIS A 176 -0.96 -9.21 11.51
CA HIS A 176 0.20 -10.07 11.26
C HIS A 176 -0.02 -11.05 10.11
N LEU A 177 0.95 -11.10 9.20
CA LEU A 177 0.92 -11.95 8.01
C LEU A 177 2.25 -12.68 7.85
N GLU A 178 2.19 -14.00 7.85
CA GLU A 178 3.35 -14.83 7.59
C GLU A 178 3.98 -14.52 6.20
N GLY A 179 5.31 -14.31 6.19
CA GLY A 179 6.05 -13.97 4.98
C GLY A 179 6.00 -12.49 4.60
N ALA A 180 5.44 -11.63 5.47
CA ALA A 180 5.54 -10.17 5.36
C ALA A 180 6.21 -9.60 6.61
N LEU A 181 7.02 -8.56 6.46
CA LEU A 181 7.60 -7.83 7.57
C LEU A 181 6.52 -6.94 8.21
N PRO A 182 6.20 -7.11 9.49
CA PRO A 182 5.30 -6.19 10.18
C PRO A 182 5.98 -4.83 10.38
N THR A 183 5.25 -3.75 10.08
CA THR A 183 5.67 -2.38 10.30
C THR A 183 4.65 -1.64 11.16
N GLY A 184 5.07 -0.54 11.79
CA GLY A 184 4.22 0.23 12.69
C GLY A 184 3.88 1.61 12.15
N ASN A 185 2.67 2.11 12.50
CA ASN A 185 2.22 3.46 12.22
C ASN A 185 2.10 4.25 13.52
N PHE A 186 2.88 5.31 13.68
CA PHE A 186 2.83 6.15 14.88
C PHE A 186 3.47 7.53 14.62
N GLY A 187 3.18 8.51 15.47
CA GLY A 187 3.73 9.87 15.37
C GLY A 187 4.51 10.31 16.62
N SER A 188 4.65 9.42 17.61
CA SER A 188 5.33 9.73 18.88
C SER A 188 5.73 8.46 19.61
N LYS A 189 6.54 8.60 20.68
CA LYS A 189 6.97 7.49 21.55
C LYS A 189 7.67 6.37 20.78
N THR A 190 8.55 6.72 19.88
CA THR A 190 9.20 5.81 18.91
C THR A 190 9.82 4.59 19.60
N GLU A 191 10.54 4.80 20.70
CA GLU A 191 11.20 3.71 21.44
C GLU A 191 10.18 2.71 21.98
N GLU A 192 9.14 3.20 22.69
CA GLU A 192 8.08 2.34 23.23
C GLU A 192 7.36 1.55 22.11
N ARG A 193 7.11 2.20 20.98
CA ARG A 193 6.41 1.58 19.83
C ARG A 193 7.26 0.52 19.18
N PHE A 194 8.53 0.76 19.01
CA PHE A 194 9.46 -0.23 18.47
C PHE A 194 9.70 -1.40 19.43
N GLU A 195 9.65 -1.20 20.75
CA GLU A 195 9.71 -2.32 21.71
C GLU A 195 8.51 -3.28 21.55
N VAL A 196 7.33 -2.75 21.23
CA VAL A 196 6.18 -3.60 20.92
C VAL A 196 6.39 -4.30 19.57
N LEU A 197 6.78 -3.58 18.52
CA LEU A 197 6.99 -4.12 17.18
C LEU A 197 8.05 -5.21 17.13
N LYS A 198 9.12 -5.11 17.89
CA LYS A 198 10.18 -6.13 18.01
C LYS A 198 9.67 -7.53 18.30
N LYS A 199 8.57 -7.66 19.03
CA LYS A 199 7.95 -8.94 19.37
C LYS A 199 7.42 -9.69 18.15
N TYR A 200 7.23 -8.99 17.03
CA TYR A 200 6.60 -9.49 15.80
C TYR A 200 7.54 -9.59 14.61
N THR A 201 8.78 -9.09 14.74
CA THR A 201 9.73 -9.03 13.62
C THR A 201 10.70 -10.21 13.58
N ASP A 202 10.67 -11.11 14.56
CA ASP A 202 11.60 -12.26 14.69
C ASP A 202 13.08 -11.84 14.54
N GLY A 203 13.45 -10.69 15.11
CA GLY A 203 14.79 -10.12 14.98
C GLY A 203 15.06 -9.39 13.66
N GLY A 204 14.07 -9.21 12.83
CA GLY A 204 14.14 -8.44 11.60
C GLY A 204 14.22 -6.93 11.85
N PRO A 205 14.33 -6.14 10.77
CA PRO A 205 14.43 -4.69 10.85
C PRO A 205 13.14 -4.07 11.42
N LEU A 206 13.30 -2.94 12.10
CA LEU A 206 12.19 -2.13 12.58
C LEU A 206 11.90 -1.04 11.56
N MET A 207 10.63 -0.90 11.19
CA MET A 207 10.18 0.09 10.20
C MET A 207 8.90 0.78 10.67
N CYS A 208 8.87 2.10 10.53
CA CYS A 208 7.65 2.89 10.62
C CYS A 208 7.24 3.27 9.19
N THR A 209 6.08 2.82 8.76
CA THR A 209 5.56 3.11 7.41
C THR A 209 4.77 4.39 7.35
N GLU A 210 4.23 4.84 8.49
CA GLU A 210 3.59 6.14 8.61
C GLU A 210 4.03 6.80 9.90
N PHE A 211 4.83 7.89 9.77
CA PHE A 211 5.19 8.71 10.90
C PHE A 211 4.37 10.00 10.88
N TRP A 212 3.38 10.10 11.76
CA TRP A 212 2.45 11.23 11.78
C TRP A 212 3.04 12.41 12.54
N VAL A 213 3.47 13.44 11.83
CA VAL A 213 4.00 14.67 12.44
C VAL A 213 2.91 15.65 12.86
N GLY A 214 1.65 15.38 12.53
CA GLY A 214 0.49 16.21 12.83
C GLY A 214 -0.79 15.58 12.26
N TRP A 215 -1.86 16.37 12.28
CA TRP A 215 -3.17 16.03 11.72
C TRP A 215 -3.62 17.12 10.75
N PHE A 216 -4.82 17.02 10.22
CA PHE A 216 -5.37 18.05 9.37
C PHE A 216 -5.49 19.41 10.09
N ASP A 217 -5.33 20.48 9.35
CA ASP A 217 -5.71 21.82 9.79
C ASP A 217 -7.24 21.87 9.96
N HIS A 218 -7.69 22.53 11.03
CA HIS A 218 -9.10 22.67 11.40
C HIS A 218 -9.56 24.10 11.26
#